data_c62b26a213c898ea1ae8cc845eff150c
#
_entry.id   c62b26a213c898ea1ae8cc845eff150c
#
_cell.length_a   1.000
_cell.length_b   1.000
_cell.length_c   1.000
_cell.angle_alpha   90.00
_cell.angle_beta   90.00
_cell.angle_gamma   90.00
#
_symmetry.space_group_name_H-M   'P 1'
#
loop_
_entity.id
_entity.type
_entity.pdbx_description
1 polymer ?
#
loop_
_entity_poly.entity_id
_entity_poly.type
_entity_poly.pdbx_seq_one_letter_code
_entity_poly.pdbx_strand_id
1 'polypeptide(L)'
;MKLDAQHALQRLAGHDHGTLSTLHPERGIDSVPAVYALDGDTFLGIPIDTIKPKKSTNLQRERNLDGDRRATLLVDQWDASDWSRLWWVRVRLERIDADATHEARLADLLAQRYVQYRDKPFDHVMVFAIRSITGWSAT
;
A
#
# COMPACT_ATOMS: atom_id res chain seq x y z
N MET A 1 0.61 3.99 -22.63
CA MET A 1 -0.06 5.31 -22.49
C MET A 1 -0.21 5.68 -21.03
N LYS A 2 -0.03 6.91 -20.72
CA LYS A 2 -0.27 7.40 -19.36
C LYS A 2 -1.74 7.21 -19.00
N LEU A 3 -2.02 6.62 -17.85
CA LEU A 3 -3.38 6.51 -17.32
C LEU A 3 -3.80 7.83 -16.69
N ASP A 4 -5.09 8.18 -16.82
CA ASP A 4 -5.62 9.26 -16.00
C ASP A 4 -5.78 8.80 -14.53
N ALA A 5 -6.03 9.74 -13.63
CA ALA A 5 -6.09 9.46 -12.21
C ALA A 5 -7.19 8.45 -11.85
N GLN A 6 -8.34 8.53 -12.51
CA GLN A 6 -9.46 7.63 -12.24
C GLN A 6 -9.15 6.19 -12.64
N HIS A 7 -8.57 5.98 -13.84
CA HIS A 7 -8.19 4.65 -14.31
C HIS A 7 -7.06 4.06 -13.47
N ALA A 8 -6.08 4.89 -13.08
CA ALA A 8 -5.02 4.45 -12.18
C ALA A 8 -5.57 4.02 -10.83
N LEU A 9 -6.49 4.77 -10.26
CA LEU A 9 -7.15 4.43 -8.99
C LEU A 9 -7.93 3.12 -9.08
N GLN A 10 -8.65 2.89 -10.19
CA GLN A 10 -9.39 1.65 -10.41
C GLN A 10 -8.46 0.43 -10.44
N ARG A 11 -7.32 0.53 -11.10
CA ARG A 11 -6.34 -0.56 -11.13
C ARG A 11 -5.74 -0.82 -9.75
N LEU A 12 -5.43 0.24 -9.03
CA LEU A 12 -4.94 0.16 -7.66
C LEU A 12 -5.95 -0.54 -6.76
N ALA A 13 -7.22 -0.16 -6.84
CA ALA A 13 -8.30 -0.74 -6.03
C ALA A 13 -8.56 -2.20 -6.38
N GLY A 14 -8.34 -2.61 -7.61
CA GLY A 14 -8.60 -3.97 -8.08
C GLY A 14 -7.44 -4.95 -7.93
N HIS A 15 -6.25 -4.48 -7.53
CA HIS A 15 -5.09 -5.34 -7.38
C HIS A 15 -4.91 -5.75 -5.91
N ASP A 16 -4.36 -6.94 -5.65
CA ASP A 16 -4.40 -7.52 -4.30
C ASP A 16 -3.16 -7.24 -3.45
N HIS A 17 -2.07 -6.76 -4.03
CA HIS A 17 -0.86 -6.41 -3.29
C HIS A 17 0.04 -5.52 -4.13
N GLY A 18 1.04 -4.94 -3.48
CA GLY A 18 2.04 -4.14 -4.16
C GLY A 18 3.39 -4.22 -3.46
N THR A 19 4.30 -3.39 -3.90
CA THR A 19 5.63 -3.23 -3.30
C THR A 19 5.68 -1.88 -2.62
N LEU A 20 5.88 -1.90 -1.30
CA LEU A 20 6.06 -0.71 -0.49
C LEU A 20 7.55 -0.40 -0.38
N SER A 21 7.92 0.82 -0.73
CA SER A 21 9.29 1.32 -0.61
C SER A 21 9.35 2.44 0.42
N THR A 22 10.29 2.32 1.34
CA THR A 22 10.53 3.28 2.42
C THR A 22 12.02 3.63 2.48
N LEU A 23 12.37 4.69 3.19
CA LEU A 23 13.74 5.21 3.23
C LEU A 23 14.43 4.82 4.54
N HIS A 24 15.50 4.04 4.41
CA HIS A 24 16.38 3.72 5.51
C HIS A 24 17.48 4.80 5.58
N PRO A 25 17.82 5.31 6.77
CA PRO A 25 18.77 6.43 6.87
C PRO A 25 20.18 6.10 6.38
N GLU A 26 20.56 4.81 6.34
CA GLU A 26 21.91 4.39 5.93
C GLU A 26 21.90 3.58 4.63
N ARG A 27 20.96 2.62 4.48
CA ARG A 27 20.96 1.72 3.34
C ARG A 27 20.29 2.31 2.09
N GLY A 28 19.52 3.39 2.24
CA GLY A 28 18.77 3.97 1.15
C GLY A 28 17.36 3.43 1.09
N ILE A 29 16.95 2.76 0.02
CA ILE A 29 15.57 2.35 -0.20
C ILE A 29 15.39 0.88 0.17
N ASP A 30 14.48 0.62 1.11
CA ASP A 30 14.01 -0.73 1.44
C ASP A 30 12.68 -0.97 0.73
N SER A 31 12.49 -2.17 0.15
CA SER A 31 11.26 -2.53 -0.55
C SER A 31 10.76 -3.88 -0.07
N VAL A 32 9.45 -3.95 0.23
CA VAL A 32 8.81 -5.18 0.71
C VAL A 32 7.42 -5.31 0.08
N PRO A 33 6.90 -6.54 -0.10
CA PRO A 33 5.50 -6.72 -0.48
C PRO A 33 4.57 -6.20 0.61
N ALA A 34 3.43 -5.64 0.21
CA ALA A 34 2.42 -5.15 1.13
C ALA A 34 1.02 -5.34 0.56
N VAL A 35 0.09 -5.71 1.43
CA VAL A 35 -1.34 -5.62 1.14
C VAL A 35 -1.86 -4.28 1.65
N TYR A 36 -2.96 -3.82 1.10
CA TYR A 36 -3.45 -2.47 1.39
C TYR A 36 -4.94 -2.36 1.15
N ALA A 37 -5.54 -1.32 1.70
CA ALA A 37 -6.89 -0.91 1.35
C ALA A 37 -6.93 0.60 1.15
N LEU A 38 -7.90 1.05 0.36
CA LEU A 38 -8.11 2.45 0.03
C LEU A 38 -9.37 2.97 0.69
N ASP A 39 -9.31 4.18 1.24
CA ASP A 39 -10.49 4.96 1.59
C ASP A 39 -10.61 6.07 0.55
N GLY A 40 -11.35 5.78 -0.53
CA GLY A 40 -11.42 6.64 -1.70
C GLY A 40 -10.05 6.88 -2.33
N ASP A 41 -9.75 8.13 -2.62
CA ASP A 41 -8.46 8.58 -3.15
C ASP A 41 -7.65 9.37 -2.12
N THR A 42 -8.09 9.38 -0.87
CA THR A 42 -7.53 10.24 0.19
C THR A 42 -6.56 9.48 1.08
N PHE A 43 -6.94 8.29 1.54
CA PHE A 43 -6.15 7.51 2.49
C PHE A 43 -5.93 6.10 1.98
N LEU A 44 -4.78 5.55 2.37
CA LEU A 44 -4.42 4.16 2.13
C LEU A 44 -3.96 3.55 3.46
N GLY A 45 -4.42 2.35 3.77
CA GLY A 45 -4.04 1.63 4.98
C GLY A 45 -3.22 0.40 4.66
N ILE A 46 -2.15 0.20 5.43
CA ILE A 46 -1.32 -1.00 5.38
C ILE A 46 -1.28 -1.61 6.78
N PRO A 47 -1.73 -2.86 6.95
CA PRO A 47 -1.80 -3.44 8.28
C PRO A 47 -0.45 -3.96 8.75
N ILE A 48 -0.25 -3.90 10.06
CA ILE A 48 0.74 -4.72 10.74
C ILE A 48 -0.05 -5.86 11.37
N ASP A 49 -0.05 -7.01 10.70
CA ASP A 49 -0.89 -8.12 11.11
C ASP A 49 -0.18 -9.08 12.07
N THR A 50 -0.98 -9.92 12.73
CA THR A 50 -0.50 -10.92 13.69
C THR A 50 -0.57 -12.34 13.13
N ILE A 51 -0.99 -12.51 11.87
CA ILE A 51 -1.17 -13.83 11.24
C ILE A 51 0.17 -14.40 10.77
N LYS A 52 0.98 -13.58 10.07
CA LYS A 52 2.23 -14.05 9.48
C LYS A 52 3.29 -14.21 10.55
N PRO A 53 4.12 -15.29 10.48
CA PRO A 53 5.22 -15.44 11.43
C PRO A 53 6.18 -14.27 11.37
N LYS A 54 6.44 -13.65 12.52
CA LYS A 54 7.38 -12.53 12.67
C LYS A 54 8.05 -12.62 14.03
N LYS A 55 9.27 -12.11 14.12
CA LYS A 55 9.96 -11.97 15.40
C LYS A 55 9.33 -10.87 16.26
N SER A 56 8.76 -9.86 15.63
CA SER A 56 8.22 -8.67 16.28
C SER A 56 7.26 -7.95 15.34
N THR A 57 6.28 -7.23 15.88
CA THR A 57 5.44 -6.29 15.13
C THR A 57 6.14 -4.96 14.87
N ASN A 58 7.34 -4.73 15.45
CA ASN A 58 8.15 -3.55 15.20
C ASN A 58 9.05 -3.78 13.97
N LEU A 59 8.47 -3.64 12.80
CA LEU A 59 9.13 -3.95 11.53
C LEU A 59 10.02 -2.82 11.06
N GLN A 60 11.03 -3.16 10.25
CA GLN A 60 11.97 -2.17 9.71
C GLN A 60 11.27 -1.09 8.90
N ARG A 61 10.25 -1.46 8.10
CA ARG A 61 9.50 -0.46 7.33
C ARG A 61 8.82 0.58 8.21
N GLU A 62 8.34 0.19 9.36
CA GLU A 62 7.72 1.13 10.29
C GLU A 62 8.78 2.04 10.94
N ARG A 63 9.93 1.50 11.32
CA ARG A 63 11.05 2.31 11.81
C ARG A 63 11.53 3.31 10.76
N ASN A 64 11.59 2.90 9.50
CA ASN A 64 11.93 3.79 8.40
C ASN A 64 10.95 4.97 8.32
N LEU A 65 9.65 4.68 8.45
CA LEU A 65 8.60 5.70 8.40
C LEU A 65 8.59 6.62 9.61
N ASP A 66 9.10 6.18 10.75
CA ASP A 66 9.31 7.07 11.90
C ASP A 66 10.35 8.15 11.61
N GLY A 67 11.38 7.80 10.85
CA GLY A 67 12.45 8.73 10.47
C GLY A 67 12.14 9.57 9.25
N ASP A 68 11.43 9.00 8.27
CA ASP A 68 11.01 9.70 7.05
C ASP A 68 9.63 9.16 6.63
N ARG A 69 8.62 10.00 6.69
CA ARG A 69 7.22 9.58 6.50
C ARG A 69 6.85 9.31 5.05
N ARG A 70 7.74 9.57 4.10
CA ARG A 70 7.49 9.33 2.69
C ARG A 70 7.60 7.84 2.37
N ALA A 71 6.71 7.39 1.49
CA ALA A 71 6.71 6.02 0.95
C ALA A 71 6.18 6.02 -0.47
N THR A 72 6.45 4.95 -1.18
CA THR A 72 5.86 4.70 -2.48
C THR A 72 5.31 3.28 -2.49
N LEU A 73 4.09 3.13 -3.01
CA LEU A 73 3.52 1.82 -3.29
C LEU A 73 3.46 1.65 -4.81
N LEU A 74 4.03 0.57 -5.30
CA LEU A 74 3.97 0.18 -6.71
C LEU A 74 3.14 -1.07 -6.85
N VAL A 75 2.13 -1.03 -7.72
CA VAL A 75 1.42 -2.22 -8.19
C VAL A 75 1.62 -2.35 -9.68
N ASP A 76 1.74 -3.58 -10.16
CA ASP A 76 1.98 -3.82 -11.57
C ASP A 76 1.46 -5.19 -11.99
N GLN A 77 1.28 -5.32 -13.30
CA GLN A 77 0.92 -6.59 -13.91
C GLN A 77 1.83 -6.82 -15.11
N TRP A 78 2.41 -8.01 -15.14
CA TRP A 78 3.23 -8.47 -16.23
C TRP A 78 2.68 -9.77 -16.80
N ASP A 79 2.76 -9.90 -18.11
CA ASP A 79 2.55 -11.16 -18.80
C ASP A 79 3.77 -11.37 -19.70
N ALA A 80 4.58 -12.36 -19.37
CA ALA A 80 5.83 -12.62 -20.10
C ALA A 80 5.60 -12.98 -21.57
N SER A 81 4.42 -13.50 -21.91
CA SER A 81 4.07 -13.91 -23.28
C SER A 81 3.35 -12.81 -24.06
N ASP A 82 2.88 -11.75 -23.38
CA ASP A 82 2.12 -10.68 -24.01
C ASP A 82 2.31 -9.36 -23.26
N TRP A 83 3.28 -8.57 -23.69
CA TRP A 83 3.59 -7.30 -23.06
C TRP A 83 2.55 -6.21 -23.34
N SER A 84 1.60 -6.44 -24.25
CA SER A 84 0.47 -5.51 -24.41
C SER A 84 -0.43 -5.45 -23.18
N ARG A 85 -0.31 -6.42 -22.28
CA ARG A 85 -1.07 -6.49 -21.02
C ARG A 85 -0.37 -5.82 -19.86
N LEU A 86 0.84 -5.29 -20.07
CA LEU A 86 1.61 -4.61 -19.02
C LEU A 86 0.92 -3.32 -18.59
N TRP A 87 0.81 -3.13 -17.31
CA TRP A 87 0.47 -1.84 -16.71
C TRP A 87 1.13 -1.72 -15.33
N TRP A 88 1.31 -0.50 -14.87
CA TRP A 88 1.74 -0.23 -13.50
C TRP A 88 1.07 1.03 -12.98
N VAL A 89 0.93 1.09 -11.66
CA VAL A 89 0.44 2.26 -10.93
C VAL A 89 1.38 2.51 -9.74
N ARG A 90 1.78 3.75 -9.59
CA ARG A 90 2.63 4.18 -8.48
C ARG A 90 1.90 5.21 -7.65
N VAL A 91 1.87 5.00 -6.34
CA VAL A 91 1.25 5.89 -5.38
C VAL A 91 2.33 6.49 -4.51
N ARG A 92 2.42 7.81 -4.48
CA ARG A 92 3.28 8.50 -3.53
C ARG A 92 2.49 8.74 -2.26
N LEU A 93 3.05 8.32 -1.15
CA LEU A 93 2.40 8.26 0.14
C LEU A 93 3.18 9.05 1.18
N GLU A 94 2.46 9.52 2.20
CA GLU A 94 3.06 10.06 3.40
C GLU A 94 2.33 9.48 4.60
N ARG A 95 3.06 8.80 5.49
CA ARG A 95 2.44 8.29 6.72
C ARG A 95 1.98 9.45 7.59
N ILE A 96 0.77 9.33 8.12
CA ILE A 96 0.19 10.33 9.00
C ILE A 96 -0.15 9.70 10.36
N ASP A 97 -0.22 10.55 11.38
CA ASP A 97 -0.77 10.16 12.67
C ASP A 97 -2.29 10.34 12.58
N ALA A 98 -2.96 9.25 12.16
CA ALA A 98 -4.40 9.27 11.98
C ALA A 98 -5.10 9.11 13.32
N ASP A 99 -6.30 9.67 13.43
CA ASP A 99 -7.17 9.40 14.56
C ASP A 99 -7.73 7.97 14.52
N ALA A 100 -8.32 7.54 15.62
CA ALA A 100 -8.87 6.19 15.74
C ALA A 100 -9.99 5.92 14.74
N THR A 101 -10.72 6.94 14.29
CA THR A 101 -11.80 6.80 13.32
C THR A 101 -11.28 6.41 11.95
N HIS A 102 -10.24 7.07 11.45
CA HIS A 102 -9.63 6.78 10.16
C HIS A 102 -8.95 5.41 10.17
N GLU A 103 -8.25 5.09 11.25
CA GLU A 103 -7.61 3.78 11.39
C GLU A 103 -8.64 2.65 11.43
N ALA A 104 -9.73 2.80 12.18
CA ALA A 104 -10.81 1.83 12.25
C ALA A 104 -11.51 1.65 10.90
N ARG A 105 -11.70 2.74 10.16
CA ARG A 105 -12.29 2.70 8.82
C ARG A 105 -11.43 1.86 7.88
N LEU A 106 -10.13 2.05 7.89
CA LEU A 106 -9.20 1.28 7.04
C LEU A 106 -9.11 -0.18 7.50
N ALA A 107 -9.17 -0.45 8.80
CA ALA A 107 -9.25 -1.83 9.30
C ALA A 107 -10.50 -2.54 8.77
N ASP A 108 -11.65 -1.87 8.74
CA ASP A 108 -12.89 -2.41 8.17
C ASP A 108 -12.73 -2.69 6.67
N LEU A 109 -12.12 -1.78 5.92
CA LEU A 109 -11.90 -1.94 4.48
C LEU A 109 -10.94 -3.11 4.20
N LEU A 110 -9.90 -3.28 4.99
CA LEU A 110 -8.99 -4.43 4.89
C LEU A 110 -9.74 -5.74 5.17
N ALA A 111 -10.59 -5.76 6.20
CA ALA A 111 -11.37 -6.94 6.55
C ALA A 111 -12.35 -7.34 5.44
N GLN A 112 -12.94 -6.36 4.76
CA GLN A 112 -13.84 -6.60 3.63
C GLN A 112 -13.10 -7.10 2.40
N ARG A 113 -11.87 -6.63 2.20
CA ARG A 113 -11.09 -6.92 1.00
C ARG A 113 -10.41 -8.28 1.05
N TYR A 114 -9.89 -8.69 2.21
CA TYR A 114 -9.13 -9.92 2.37
C TYR A 114 -9.84 -10.87 3.34
N VAL A 115 -10.18 -12.06 2.87
CA VAL A 115 -10.89 -13.06 3.69
C VAL A 115 -10.09 -13.41 4.96
N GLN A 116 -8.77 -13.40 4.89
CA GLN A 116 -7.92 -13.72 6.03
C GLN A 116 -7.90 -12.61 7.09
N TYR A 117 -8.42 -11.43 6.74
CA TYR A 117 -8.48 -10.27 7.64
C TYR A 117 -9.87 -10.01 8.22
N ARG A 118 -10.85 -10.89 7.97
CA ARG A 118 -12.24 -10.65 8.39
C ARG A 118 -12.41 -10.44 9.89
N ASP A 119 -11.54 -11.04 10.72
CA ASP A 119 -11.56 -10.88 12.17
C ASP A 119 -10.61 -9.77 12.65
N LYS A 120 -10.08 -8.98 11.72
CA LYS A 120 -9.17 -7.85 11.99
C LYS A 120 -7.99 -8.24 12.89
N PRO A 121 -7.17 -9.23 12.48
CA PRO A 121 -6.01 -9.67 13.28
C PRO A 121 -4.85 -8.70 13.11
N PHE A 122 -5.06 -7.44 13.50
CA PHE A 122 -4.09 -6.36 13.34
C PHE A 122 -3.54 -5.94 14.68
N ASP A 123 -2.21 -5.81 14.79
CA ASP A 123 -1.59 -5.05 15.87
C ASP A 123 -2.01 -3.59 15.74
N HIS A 124 -1.88 -3.04 14.54
CA HIS A 124 -2.39 -1.73 14.16
C HIS A 124 -2.43 -1.62 12.64
N VAL A 125 -2.98 -0.52 12.14
CA VAL A 125 -2.99 -0.18 10.71
C VAL A 125 -2.23 1.12 10.53
N MET A 126 -1.21 1.09 9.66
CA MET A 126 -0.51 2.31 9.25
C MET A 126 -1.39 3.08 8.28
N VAL A 127 -1.62 4.35 8.55
CA VAL A 127 -2.44 5.21 7.71
C VAL A 127 -1.54 6.16 6.92
N PHE A 128 -1.77 6.21 5.61
CA PHE A 128 -1.04 7.06 4.69
C PHE A 128 -1.98 8.03 4.00
N ALA A 129 -1.56 9.29 3.88
CA ALA A 129 -2.19 10.23 2.96
C ALA A 129 -1.68 9.92 1.55
N ILE A 130 -2.59 9.90 0.57
CA ILE A 130 -2.24 9.74 -0.83
C ILE A 130 -1.87 11.11 -1.39
N ARG A 131 -0.62 11.25 -1.83
CA ARG A 131 -0.09 12.52 -2.36
C ARG A 131 -0.22 12.62 -3.87
N SER A 132 -0.02 11.51 -4.58
CA SER A 132 -0.24 11.45 -6.02
C SER A 132 -0.40 10.01 -6.47
N ILE A 133 -1.13 9.82 -7.56
CA ILE A 133 -1.30 8.53 -8.23
C ILE A 133 -0.92 8.74 -9.69
N THR A 134 0.01 7.95 -10.17
CA THR A 134 0.40 7.93 -11.59
C THR A 134 0.38 6.50 -12.09
N GLY A 135 0.10 6.33 -13.36
CA GLY A 135 0.07 5.01 -13.95
C GLY A 135 0.32 5.03 -15.44
N TRP A 136 0.64 3.86 -15.95
CA TRP A 136 0.91 3.64 -17.36
C TRP A 136 0.36 2.28 -17.78
N SER A 137 -0.13 2.19 -19.00
CA SER A 137 -0.63 0.94 -19.59
C SER A 137 -0.14 0.83 -21.02
N ALA A 138 0.22 -0.39 -21.43
CA ALA A 138 0.64 -0.66 -22.80
C ALA A 138 -0.52 -0.52 -23.81
N THR A 139 -1.75 -0.60 -23.32
CA THR A 139 -2.95 -0.48 -24.17
C THR A 139 -3.98 0.46 -23.58
#